data_e92b25f2ffa993115681b6ef895ac6cb
#
_entry.id   e92b25f2ffa993115681b6ef895ac6cb
#
_cell.length_a   1.000
_cell.length_b   1.000
_cell.length_c   1.000
_cell.angle_alpha   90.00
_cell.angle_beta   90.00
_cell.angle_gamma   90.00
#
_symmetry.space_group_name_H-M   'P 1'
#
loop_
_entity.id
_entity.type
_entity.pdbx_description
1 polymer ?
#
loop_
_entity_poly.entity_id
_entity_poly.type
_entity_poly.pdbx_seq_one_letter_code
_entity_poly.pdbx_strand_id
1 'polypeptide(L)'
;MEFADVSGTVGSRVRSREGMDVELEPGGVDMEVTADLKAVRAGDFAVLHGELDKAADRLAEGLVGFFVEGISKVTEGTGNVVDAGGQKLSFEVVYEMLEKVEFSVDENDELVMPSLLMHPDQAEKLHEHGPLTPEQERRMAELKQRKREEALARRRRRRLP
;
A
#
# COMPACT_ATOMS: atom_id res chain seq x y z
N MET A 1 30.65 -4.69 -24.39
CA MET A 1 29.35 -4.42 -23.74
C MET A 1 29.45 -5.14 -22.41
N GLU A 2 29.47 -4.41 -21.32
CA GLU A 2 29.62 -4.97 -19.97
C GLU A 2 28.28 -4.75 -19.27
N PHE A 3 27.64 -5.82 -18.81
CA PHE A 3 26.35 -5.79 -18.16
C PHE A 3 26.56 -5.88 -16.65
N ALA A 4 25.91 -5.02 -15.90
CA ALA A 4 25.78 -5.18 -14.45
C ALA A 4 24.38 -5.73 -14.17
N ASP A 5 24.32 -6.93 -13.62
CA ASP A 5 23.09 -7.56 -13.17
C ASP A 5 22.97 -7.31 -11.65
N VAL A 6 21.90 -6.68 -11.25
CA VAL A 6 21.58 -6.47 -9.83
C VAL A 6 20.24 -7.14 -9.55
N SER A 7 20.30 -8.36 -9.03
CA SER A 7 19.11 -9.10 -8.60
C SER A 7 18.99 -9.08 -7.08
N GLY A 8 17.79 -8.77 -6.58
CA GLY A 8 17.45 -8.84 -5.16
C GLY A 8 16.22 -9.70 -4.95
N THR A 9 16.31 -10.72 -4.10
CA THR A 9 15.17 -11.57 -3.75
C THR A 9 14.65 -11.17 -2.37
N VAL A 10 13.36 -10.78 -2.29
CA VAL A 10 12.68 -10.49 -1.02
C VAL A 10 11.56 -11.52 -0.84
N GLY A 11 11.73 -12.38 0.16
CA GLY A 11 10.68 -13.31 0.58
C GLY A 11 10.22 -12.97 2.00
N SER A 12 8.91 -13.02 2.26
CA SER A 12 8.39 -12.83 3.61
C SER A 12 7.21 -13.77 3.88
N ARG A 13 7.09 -14.16 5.14
CA ARG A 13 5.95 -14.93 5.64
C ARG A 13 5.14 -14.02 6.55
N VAL A 14 3.85 -13.86 6.25
CA VAL A 14 2.91 -13.10 7.07
C VAL A 14 2.01 -14.08 7.81
N ARG A 15 2.01 -14.00 9.14
CA ARG A 15 1.11 -14.78 9.98
C ARG A 15 -0.05 -13.92 10.45
N SER A 16 -1.29 -14.30 10.11
CA SER A 16 -2.47 -13.65 10.64
C SER A 16 -2.69 -14.01 12.12
N ARG A 17 -3.46 -13.17 12.83
CA ARG A 17 -3.85 -13.45 14.23
C ARG A 17 -4.66 -14.72 14.41
N GLU A 18 -5.36 -15.15 13.37
CA GLU A 18 -6.22 -16.33 13.35
C GLU A 18 -5.46 -17.60 13.00
N GLY A 19 -4.12 -17.53 12.91
CA GLY A 19 -3.25 -18.68 12.66
C GLY A 19 -3.13 -19.05 11.18
N MET A 20 -3.65 -18.24 10.27
CA MET A 20 -3.48 -18.43 8.83
C MET A 20 -2.10 -17.92 8.41
N ASP A 21 -1.27 -18.81 7.91
CA ASP A 21 0.03 -18.45 7.34
C ASP A 21 -0.14 -18.16 5.85
N VAL A 22 0.09 -16.92 5.45
CA VAL A 22 0.19 -16.53 4.03
C VAL A 22 1.68 -16.48 3.69
N GLU A 23 2.12 -17.37 2.84
CA GLU A 23 3.48 -17.37 2.31
C GLU A 23 3.50 -16.50 1.06
N LEU A 24 4.25 -15.40 1.13
CA LEU A 24 4.54 -14.59 -0.04
C LEU A 24 5.73 -15.22 -0.74
N GLU A 25 5.53 -15.65 -1.98
CA GLU A 25 6.63 -16.15 -2.79
C GLU A 25 7.71 -15.08 -2.93
N PRO A 26 8.99 -15.50 -2.88
CA PRO A 26 10.08 -14.55 -3.13
C PRO A 26 9.91 -13.96 -4.53
N GLY A 27 9.70 -12.66 -4.59
CA GLY A 27 9.65 -11.91 -5.84
C GLY A 27 10.94 -11.11 -6.00
N GLY A 28 11.38 -10.94 -7.22
CA GLY A 28 12.49 -10.09 -7.59
C GLY A 28 12.04 -9.07 -8.62
N VAL A 29 12.65 -7.89 -8.58
CA VAL A 29 12.55 -6.93 -9.68
C VAL A 29 13.92 -6.87 -10.32
N ASP A 30 14.01 -7.33 -11.57
CA ASP A 30 15.25 -7.28 -12.33
C ASP A 30 15.41 -5.92 -12.98
N MET A 31 16.63 -5.37 -12.91
CA MET A 31 16.97 -4.10 -13.50
C MET A 31 18.15 -4.28 -14.44
N GLU A 32 17.98 -3.92 -15.70
CA GLU A 32 19.03 -3.88 -16.69
C GLU A 32 19.39 -2.44 -17.03
N VAL A 33 20.68 -2.10 -16.92
CA VAL A 33 21.23 -0.80 -17.33
C VAL A 33 22.19 -1.04 -18.48
N THR A 34 21.89 -0.47 -19.64
CA THR A 34 22.74 -0.55 -20.84
C THR A 34 23.42 0.80 -21.06
N ALA A 35 24.74 0.87 -20.99
CA ALA A 35 25.51 2.09 -21.23
C ALA A 35 26.37 2.00 -22.51
N ASP A 36 26.43 3.10 -23.28
CA ASP A 36 27.39 3.25 -24.36
C ASP A 36 28.77 3.64 -23.80
N LEU A 37 29.64 2.64 -23.67
CA LEU A 37 31.00 2.85 -23.16
C LEU A 37 31.84 3.83 -23.98
N LYS A 38 31.54 4.03 -25.27
CA LYS A 38 32.26 5.02 -26.08
C LYS A 38 31.87 6.44 -25.69
N ALA A 39 30.57 6.69 -25.46
CA ALA A 39 30.07 7.97 -24.96
C ALA A 39 30.62 8.28 -23.58
N VAL A 40 30.58 7.30 -22.66
CA VAL A 40 31.13 7.43 -21.29
C VAL A 40 32.65 7.75 -21.33
N ARG A 41 33.43 7.06 -22.17
CA ARG A 41 34.89 7.36 -22.34
C ARG A 41 35.14 8.71 -22.98
N ALA A 42 34.21 9.24 -23.76
CA ALA A 42 34.28 10.57 -24.33
C ALA A 42 33.86 11.69 -23.33
N GLY A 43 33.43 11.30 -22.12
CA GLY A 43 32.97 12.23 -21.07
C GLY A 43 31.50 12.62 -21.18
N ASP A 44 30.73 11.98 -22.05
CA ASP A 44 29.30 12.17 -22.16
C ASP A 44 28.58 11.27 -21.13
N PHE A 45 28.40 11.80 -19.92
CA PHE A 45 27.70 11.11 -18.83
C PHE A 45 26.18 11.30 -18.87
N ALA A 46 25.66 12.20 -19.73
CA ALA A 46 24.22 12.46 -19.79
C ALA A 46 23.43 11.22 -20.23
N VAL A 47 23.99 10.45 -21.19
CA VAL A 47 23.41 9.20 -21.63
C VAL A 47 23.35 8.18 -20.52
N LEU A 48 24.42 8.05 -19.72
CA LEU A 48 24.45 7.13 -18.57
C LEU A 48 23.43 7.52 -17.51
N HIS A 49 23.35 8.82 -17.16
CA HIS A 49 22.35 9.30 -16.19
C HIS A 49 20.93 9.03 -16.67
N GLY A 50 20.61 9.27 -17.95
CA GLY A 50 19.29 8.99 -18.49
C GLY A 50 18.91 7.50 -18.44
N GLU A 51 19.87 6.58 -18.64
CA GLU A 51 19.60 5.15 -18.48
C GLU A 51 19.45 4.73 -17.02
N LEU A 52 20.19 5.34 -16.09
CA LEU A 52 20.03 5.13 -14.65
C LEU A 52 18.67 5.62 -14.16
N ASP A 53 18.23 6.79 -14.59
CA ASP A 53 16.90 7.33 -14.24
C ASP A 53 15.78 6.40 -14.72
N LYS A 54 15.83 5.96 -15.98
CA LYS A 54 14.87 4.98 -16.51
C LYS A 54 14.89 3.65 -15.75
N ALA A 55 16.05 3.19 -15.34
CA ALA A 55 16.19 1.97 -14.57
C ALA A 55 15.59 2.15 -13.15
N ALA A 56 15.80 3.30 -12.53
CA ALA A 56 15.21 3.65 -11.23
C ALA A 56 13.68 3.70 -11.30
N ASP A 57 13.13 4.31 -12.35
CA ASP A 57 11.68 4.35 -12.58
C ASP A 57 11.09 2.94 -12.73
N ARG A 58 11.71 2.09 -13.55
CA ARG A 58 11.26 0.69 -13.71
C ARG A 58 11.35 -0.11 -12.41
N LEU A 59 12.41 0.12 -11.62
CA LEU A 59 12.56 -0.51 -10.31
C LEU A 59 11.43 -0.07 -9.37
N ALA A 60 11.13 1.23 -9.33
CA ALA A 60 10.06 1.78 -8.52
C ALA A 60 8.69 1.18 -8.92
N GLU A 61 8.37 1.15 -10.22
CA GLU A 61 7.15 0.53 -10.74
C GLU A 61 7.05 -0.96 -10.38
N GLY A 62 8.14 -1.71 -10.55
CA GLY A 62 8.20 -3.12 -10.19
C GLY A 62 7.99 -3.38 -8.70
N LEU A 63 8.61 -2.56 -7.83
CA LEU A 63 8.44 -2.66 -6.38
C LEU A 63 7.00 -2.34 -5.96
N VAL A 64 6.39 -1.30 -6.54
CA VAL A 64 4.98 -0.98 -6.29
C VAL A 64 4.07 -2.12 -6.73
N GLY A 65 4.29 -2.68 -7.92
CA GLY A 65 3.53 -3.83 -8.41
C GLY A 65 3.63 -5.03 -7.49
N PHE A 66 4.84 -5.40 -7.07
CA PHE A 66 5.08 -6.48 -6.12
C PHE A 66 4.39 -6.26 -4.76
N PHE A 67 4.47 -5.03 -4.25
CA PHE A 67 3.83 -4.66 -2.99
C PHE A 67 2.31 -4.76 -3.06
N VAL A 68 1.69 -4.23 -4.13
CA VAL A 68 0.24 -4.29 -4.35
C VAL A 68 -0.23 -5.74 -4.49
N GLU A 69 0.49 -6.57 -5.24
CA GLU A 69 0.17 -8.00 -5.39
C GLU A 69 0.27 -8.73 -4.04
N GLY A 70 1.32 -8.46 -3.27
CA GLY A 70 1.50 -9.03 -1.94
C GLY A 70 0.35 -8.65 -0.99
N ILE A 71 -0.05 -7.38 -0.96
CA ILE A 71 -1.22 -6.94 -0.17
C ILE A 71 -2.47 -7.66 -0.63
N SER A 72 -2.74 -7.76 -1.94
CA SER A 72 -3.91 -8.43 -2.50
C SER A 72 -3.97 -9.88 -2.04
N LYS A 73 -2.90 -10.64 -2.14
CA LYS A 73 -2.83 -12.03 -1.67
C LYS A 73 -3.12 -12.15 -0.16
N VAL A 74 -2.57 -11.25 0.65
CA VAL A 74 -2.81 -11.26 2.10
C VAL A 74 -4.27 -10.91 2.42
N THR A 75 -4.84 -9.90 1.78
CA THR A 75 -6.22 -9.46 2.03
C THR A 75 -7.24 -10.50 1.58
N GLU A 76 -7.02 -11.15 0.44
CA GLU A 76 -7.84 -12.27 -0.04
C GLU A 76 -7.77 -13.45 0.94
N GLY A 77 -6.57 -13.83 1.36
CA GLY A 77 -6.38 -14.93 2.31
C GLY A 77 -6.97 -14.67 3.70
N THR A 78 -7.05 -13.41 4.12
CA THR A 78 -7.61 -13.02 5.43
C THR A 78 -9.09 -12.62 5.37
N GLY A 79 -9.70 -12.59 4.19
CA GLY A 79 -11.09 -12.16 4.01
C GLY A 79 -11.31 -10.65 4.21
N ASN A 80 -10.24 -9.87 4.31
CA ASN A 80 -10.31 -8.41 4.44
C ASN A 80 -10.54 -7.72 3.09
N VAL A 81 -11.49 -8.26 2.32
CA VAL A 81 -11.89 -7.72 1.03
C VAL A 81 -13.31 -7.18 1.12
N VAL A 82 -13.55 -6.03 0.53
CA VAL A 82 -14.89 -5.49 0.28
C VAL A 82 -15.13 -5.54 -1.21
N ASP A 83 -16.04 -6.38 -1.65
CA ASP A 83 -16.45 -6.43 -3.04
C ASP A 83 -17.53 -5.36 -3.29
N ALA A 84 -17.16 -4.34 -4.04
CA ALA A 84 -18.08 -3.29 -4.45
C ALA A 84 -19.05 -3.75 -5.56
N GLY A 85 -18.97 -5.00 -6.04
CA GLY A 85 -19.85 -5.54 -7.09
C GLY A 85 -19.79 -4.75 -8.41
N GLY A 86 -18.66 -4.16 -8.73
CA GLY A 86 -18.49 -3.27 -9.90
C GLY A 86 -19.15 -1.89 -9.74
N GLN A 87 -19.66 -1.56 -8.56
CA GLN A 87 -20.23 -0.25 -8.28
C GLN A 87 -19.12 0.83 -8.20
N LYS A 88 -19.52 2.07 -8.45
CA LYS A 88 -18.61 3.21 -8.27
C LYS A 88 -18.23 3.34 -6.78
N LEU A 89 -17.01 3.78 -6.54
CA LEU A 89 -16.56 4.10 -5.19
C LEU A 89 -17.49 5.15 -4.58
N SER A 90 -18.16 4.79 -3.48
CA SER A 90 -19.15 5.60 -2.79
C SER A 90 -18.79 5.72 -1.30
N PHE A 91 -19.47 6.62 -0.60
CA PHE A 91 -19.31 6.72 0.86
C PHE A 91 -19.58 5.38 1.54
N GLU A 92 -20.59 4.63 1.13
CA GLU A 92 -20.95 3.37 1.77
C GLU A 92 -19.84 2.31 1.60
N VAL A 93 -19.25 2.22 0.41
CA VAL A 93 -18.12 1.30 0.16
C VAL A 93 -16.92 1.67 1.02
N VAL A 94 -16.56 2.96 1.07
CA VAL A 94 -15.45 3.45 1.91
C VAL A 94 -15.74 3.21 3.39
N TYR A 95 -16.97 3.46 3.83
CA TYR A 95 -17.38 3.23 5.22
C TYR A 95 -17.25 1.74 5.59
N GLU A 96 -17.73 0.83 4.75
CA GLU A 96 -17.61 -0.62 4.96
C GLU A 96 -16.14 -1.08 5.00
N MET A 97 -15.29 -0.54 4.12
CA MET A 97 -13.85 -0.80 4.15
C MET A 97 -13.24 -0.38 5.49
N LEU A 98 -13.56 0.83 5.96
CA LEU A 98 -13.08 1.34 7.23
C LEU A 98 -13.61 0.55 8.43
N GLU A 99 -14.79 -0.03 8.35
CA GLU A 99 -15.32 -0.94 9.38
C GLU A 99 -14.48 -2.21 9.53
N LYS A 100 -13.98 -2.76 8.42
CA LYS A 100 -13.16 -3.99 8.40
C LYS A 100 -11.72 -3.75 8.84
N VAL A 101 -11.16 -2.56 8.59
CA VAL A 101 -9.77 -2.25 8.88
C VAL A 101 -9.55 -2.02 10.38
N GLU A 102 -8.45 -2.56 10.92
CA GLU A 102 -7.99 -2.24 12.27
C GLU A 102 -7.27 -0.89 12.29
N PHE A 103 -7.71 0.01 13.16
CA PHE A 103 -7.05 1.28 13.37
C PHE A 103 -6.03 1.18 14.51
N SER A 104 -5.02 2.03 14.49
CA SER A 104 -4.05 2.18 15.57
C SER A 104 -4.23 3.52 16.29
N VAL A 105 -3.58 3.66 17.44
CA VAL A 105 -3.44 4.94 18.14
C VAL A 105 -1.95 5.26 18.28
N ASP A 106 -1.63 6.53 18.20
CA ASP A 106 -0.29 7.06 18.38
C ASP A 106 0.14 7.10 19.88
N GLU A 107 1.27 7.73 20.16
CA GLU A 107 1.81 7.86 21.51
C GLU A 107 0.91 8.71 22.43
N ASN A 108 0.12 9.60 21.87
CA ASN A 108 -0.81 10.51 22.57
C ASN A 108 -2.22 9.93 22.70
N ASP A 109 -2.42 8.64 22.36
CA ASP A 109 -3.72 7.98 22.30
C ASP A 109 -4.68 8.60 21.26
N GLU A 110 -4.13 9.30 20.25
CA GLU A 110 -4.91 9.80 19.12
C GLU A 110 -5.05 8.74 18.04
N LEU A 111 -6.22 8.72 17.37
CA LEU A 111 -6.53 7.75 16.34
C LEU A 111 -5.70 8.02 15.07
N VAL A 112 -4.93 7.04 14.66
CA VAL A 112 -4.23 7.07 13.37
C VAL A 112 -5.16 6.54 12.29
N MET A 113 -5.56 7.44 11.38
CA MET A 113 -6.40 7.07 10.24
C MET A 113 -5.60 6.25 9.22
N PRO A 114 -6.19 5.19 8.66
CA PRO A 114 -5.54 4.46 7.58
C PRO A 114 -5.42 5.33 6.32
N SER A 115 -4.33 5.16 5.58
CA SER A 115 -4.17 5.77 4.28
C SER A 115 -4.91 4.95 3.22
N LEU A 116 -5.61 5.63 2.33
CA LEU A 116 -6.30 5.00 1.20
C LEU A 116 -5.45 5.15 -0.06
N LEU A 117 -4.99 4.03 -0.60
CA LEU A 117 -4.26 3.98 -1.86
C LEU A 117 -5.25 3.63 -2.97
N MET A 118 -5.35 4.48 -3.98
CA MET A 118 -6.26 4.28 -5.11
C MET A 118 -5.67 4.83 -6.40
N HIS A 119 -6.22 4.39 -7.53
CA HIS A 119 -5.86 4.96 -8.84
C HIS A 119 -6.27 6.44 -8.91
N PRO A 120 -5.49 7.33 -9.55
CA PRO A 120 -5.81 8.76 -9.67
C PRO A 120 -7.23 9.03 -10.17
N ASP A 121 -7.69 8.32 -11.20
CA ASP A 121 -9.05 8.48 -11.75
C ASP A 121 -10.15 8.16 -10.71
N GLN A 122 -9.87 7.26 -9.76
CA GLN A 122 -10.80 6.96 -8.68
C GLN A 122 -10.80 8.07 -7.62
N ALA A 123 -9.64 8.67 -7.37
CA ALA A 123 -9.50 9.80 -6.45
C ALA A 123 -10.29 11.03 -6.98
N GLU A 124 -10.16 11.34 -8.28
CA GLU A 124 -10.94 12.41 -8.90
C GLU A 124 -12.46 12.18 -8.75
N LYS A 125 -12.92 10.97 -9.07
CA LYS A 125 -14.35 10.61 -8.91
C LYS A 125 -14.82 10.71 -7.46
N LEU A 126 -13.96 10.37 -6.49
CA LEU A 126 -14.30 10.53 -5.07
C LEU A 126 -14.43 11.99 -4.69
N HIS A 127 -13.58 12.86 -5.23
CA HIS A 127 -13.68 14.31 -5.03
C HIS A 127 -14.94 14.93 -5.64
N GLU A 128 -15.43 14.39 -6.77
CA GLU A 128 -16.67 14.84 -7.42
C GLU A 128 -17.92 14.65 -6.55
N HIS A 129 -17.89 13.73 -5.58
CA HIS A 129 -19.01 13.53 -4.66
C HIS A 129 -19.23 14.68 -3.67
N GLY A 130 -18.29 15.64 -3.61
CA GLY A 130 -18.37 16.79 -2.73
C GLY A 130 -18.20 16.46 -1.24
N PRO A 131 -18.54 17.41 -0.35
CA PRO A 131 -18.43 17.22 1.09
C PRO A 131 -19.46 16.18 1.58
N LEU A 132 -19.12 15.54 2.69
CA LEU A 132 -20.02 14.59 3.36
C LEU A 132 -21.32 15.28 3.80
N THR A 133 -22.42 14.57 3.72
CA THR A 133 -23.67 15.02 4.33
C THR A 133 -23.57 14.98 5.85
N PRO A 134 -24.38 15.76 6.60
CA PRO A 134 -24.38 15.74 8.06
C PRO A 134 -24.59 14.35 8.66
N GLU A 135 -25.39 13.51 8.01
CA GLU A 135 -25.60 12.12 8.42
C GLU A 135 -24.35 11.27 8.21
N GLN A 136 -23.66 11.44 7.09
CA GLN A 136 -22.40 10.73 6.79
C GLN A 136 -21.29 11.18 7.76
N GLU A 137 -21.21 12.46 8.08
CA GLU A 137 -20.27 12.99 9.08
C GLU A 137 -20.52 12.37 10.45
N ARG A 138 -21.78 12.30 10.89
CA ARG A 138 -22.15 11.66 12.15
C ARG A 138 -21.72 10.20 12.18
N ARG A 139 -22.05 9.41 11.16
CA ARG A 139 -21.67 8.00 11.05
C ARG A 139 -20.16 7.83 11.08
N MET A 140 -19.41 8.69 10.38
CA MET A 140 -17.96 8.68 10.38
C MET A 140 -17.38 9.01 11.77
N ALA A 141 -17.95 9.95 12.48
CA ALA A 141 -17.53 10.31 13.84
C ALA A 141 -17.75 9.14 14.82
N GLU A 142 -18.91 8.49 14.75
CA GLU A 142 -19.24 7.30 15.55
C GLU A 142 -18.27 6.15 15.27
N LEU A 143 -17.95 5.90 13.99
CA LEU A 143 -16.96 4.89 13.57
C LEU A 143 -15.57 5.20 14.16
N LYS A 144 -15.10 6.43 14.01
CA LYS A 144 -13.80 6.86 14.56
C LYS A 144 -13.71 6.67 16.07
N GLN A 145 -14.75 7.04 16.79
CA GLN A 145 -14.80 6.85 18.24
C GLN A 145 -14.73 5.36 18.62
N ARG A 146 -15.56 4.52 18.00
CA ARG A 146 -15.54 3.07 18.21
C ARG A 146 -14.15 2.46 17.92
N LYS A 147 -13.57 2.79 16.78
CA LYS A 147 -12.24 2.31 16.38
C LYS A 147 -11.13 2.77 17.33
N ARG A 148 -11.23 3.99 17.86
CA ARG A 148 -10.30 4.48 18.89
C ARG A 148 -10.41 3.67 20.18
N GLU A 149 -11.60 3.40 20.65
CA GLU A 149 -11.83 2.60 21.86
C GLU A 149 -11.29 1.17 21.70
N GLU A 150 -11.54 0.54 20.55
CA GLU A 150 -10.99 -0.77 20.20
C GLU A 150 -9.46 -0.77 20.18
N ALA A 151 -8.84 0.25 19.55
CA ALA A 151 -7.38 0.38 19.45
C ALA A 151 -6.75 0.57 20.84
N LEU A 152 -7.33 1.39 21.69
CA LEU A 152 -6.89 1.59 23.07
C LEU A 152 -7.04 0.31 23.92
N ALA A 153 -8.13 -0.42 23.75
CA ALA A 153 -8.32 -1.71 24.42
C ALA A 153 -7.28 -2.74 24.01
N ARG A 154 -6.92 -2.80 22.71
CA ARG A 154 -5.84 -3.66 22.22
C ARG A 154 -4.46 -3.26 22.76
N ARG A 155 -4.17 -1.95 22.81
CA ARG A 155 -2.92 -1.42 23.37
C ARG A 155 -2.76 -1.79 24.85
N ARG A 156 -3.82 -1.69 25.65
CA ARG A 156 -3.82 -2.10 27.07
C ARG A 156 -3.53 -3.59 27.23
N ARG A 157 -4.16 -4.45 26.44
CA ARG A 157 -3.92 -5.91 26.49
C ARG A 157 -2.48 -6.30 26.17
N ARG A 158 -1.80 -5.56 25.29
CA ARG A 158 -0.38 -5.82 24.95
C ARG A 158 0.60 -5.36 26.03
N ARG A 159 0.18 -4.48 26.93
CA ARG A 159 1.02 -3.96 28.03
C ARG A 159 0.89 -4.76 29.33
N LEU A 160 -0.05 -5.69 29.39
CA LEU A 160 -0.15 -6.60 30.54
C LEU A 160 0.90 -7.71 30.38
N PRO A 161 1.72 -8.01 31.43
CA PRO A 161 2.76 -9.03 31.42
C PRO A 161 2.19 -10.43 31.25
#